data_2fcdf3c96213e0406f747fde893c2ce2
#
_entry.id   2fcdf3c96213e0406f747fde893c2ce2
#
_cell.length_a   1.000
_cell.length_b   1.000
_cell.length_c   1.000
_cell.angle_alpha   90.00
_cell.angle_beta   90.00
_cell.angle_gamma   90.00
#
_symmetry.space_group_name_H-M   'P 1'
#
loop_
_entity.id
_entity.type
_entity.pdbx_description
1 polymer ?
#
loop_
_entity_poly.entity_id
_entity_poly.type
_entity_poly.pdbx_seq_one_letter_code
_entity_poly.pdbx_strand_id
1 'polypeptide(L)'
;MKKCIILANGEPPKKSIISFLDSKGYSTLICADGGSNSALKYDLIPDVIIGDLDSILPETYDYYFDKCKIIKIRSQDDTDVEKCVKYVIKQKFHEAILIGATGDRLDHSFGNLAIVLKFFNKIKIRIIHQKSILEAATGKIKLQTYPGEIISIYGFDDKTKIKSSGLKYPLKNISLPFGKRESTSNVALSKTVDLEIKNGKIFIIRDFEMMRKYGLF
;
A
#
# COMPACT_ATOMS: atom_id res chain seq x y z
N MET A 1 -15.93 -4.10 -8.55
CA MET A 1 -15.43 -4.05 -7.14
C MET A 1 -15.02 -2.62 -6.83
N LYS A 2 -15.44 -2.06 -5.68
CA LYS A 2 -15.05 -0.69 -5.27
C LYS A 2 -13.58 -0.66 -4.88
N LYS A 3 -12.84 0.31 -5.42
CA LYS A 3 -11.42 0.55 -5.14
C LYS A 3 -11.21 2.01 -4.77
N CYS A 4 -10.21 2.31 -3.95
CA CYS A 4 -9.90 3.68 -3.55
C CYS A 4 -8.40 3.92 -3.41
N ILE A 5 -8.04 5.19 -3.40
CA ILE A 5 -6.74 5.70 -2.97
C ILE A 5 -6.92 6.29 -1.58
N ILE A 6 -6.01 6.00 -0.66
CA ILE A 6 -5.87 6.68 0.62
C ILE A 6 -4.55 7.45 0.57
N LEU A 7 -4.63 8.77 0.62
CA LEU A 7 -3.48 9.67 0.63
C LEU A 7 -3.18 10.08 2.07
N ALA A 8 -2.05 9.60 2.58
CA ALA A 8 -1.54 9.93 3.90
C ALA A 8 -0.61 11.16 3.88
N ASN A 9 -0.19 11.62 5.05
CA ASN A 9 0.59 12.85 5.23
C ASN A 9 2.11 12.67 5.10
N GLY A 10 2.60 11.56 4.52
CA GLY A 10 4.01 11.37 4.20
C GLY A 10 4.37 11.86 2.80
N GLU A 11 5.41 11.29 2.20
CA GLU A 11 5.87 11.66 0.86
C GLU A 11 4.96 11.08 -0.24
N PRO A 12 4.12 11.88 -0.92
CA PRO A 12 3.25 11.36 -1.96
C PRO A 12 4.05 11.06 -3.24
N PRO A 13 3.62 10.07 -4.05
CA PRO A 13 4.21 9.83 -5.36
C PRO A 13 3.85 10.96 -6.32
N LYS A 14 4.48 10.99 -7.50
CA LYS A 14 4.16 11.96 -8.56
C LYS A 14 2.66 11.94 -8.90
N LYS A 15 2.07 13.10 -9.20
CA LYS A 15 0.66 13.25 -9.61
C LYS A 15 0.27 12.28 -10.74
N SER A 16 1.18 12.00 -11.69
CA SER A 16 0.96 11.04 -12.78
C SER A 16 0.68 9.60 -12.32
N ILE A 17 1.13 9.22 -11.14
CA ILE A 17 0.81 7.92 -10.54
C ILE A 17 -0.64 7.91 -10.06
N ILE A 18 -1.10 8.99 -9.44
CA ILE A 18 -2.50 9.13 -8.99
C ILE A 18 -3.44 9.06 -10.19
N SER A 19 -3.15 9.81 -11.26
CA SER A 19 -3.93 9.77 -12.50
C SER A 19 -3.94 8.38 -13.15
N PHE A 20 -2.81 7.67 -13.11
CA PHE A 20 -2.76 6.28 -13.57
C PHE A 20 -3.65 5.35 -12.73
N LEU A 21 -3.63 5.49 -11.41
CA LEU A 21 -4.47 4.69 -10.52
C LEU A 21 -5.95 4.96 -10.75
N ASP A 22 -6.33 6.21 -10.95
CA ASP A 22 -7.69 6.60 -11.33
C ASP A 22 -8.13 5.87 -12.61
N SER A 23 -7.30 5.88 -13.66
CA SER A 23 -7.56 5.15 -14.91
C SER A 23 -7.69 3.62 -14.74
N LYS A 24 -7.21 3.07 -13.60
CA LYS A 24 -7.33 1.65 -13.20
C LYS A 24 -8.53 1.39 -12.27
N GLY A 25 -9.40 2.37 -12.12
CA GLY A 25 -10.64 2.27 -11.35
C GLY A 25 -10.49 2.58 -9.86
N TYR A 26 -9.38 3.22 -9.44
CA TYR A 26 -9.20 3.78 -8.09
C TYR A 26 -9.65 5.25 -8.08
N SER A 27 -10.90 5.50 -8.49
CA SER A 27 -11.42 6.85 -8.68
C SER A 27 -11.82 7.57 -7.39
N THR A 28 -11.99 6.84 -6.28
CA THR A 28 -12.29 7.45 -4.99
C THR A 28 -10.99 7.82 -4.27
N LEU A 29 -10.83 9.11 -3.96
CA LEU A 29 -9.69 9.64 -3.21
C LEU A 29 -10.10 9.98 -1.79
N ILE A 30 -9.43 9.40 -0.80
CA ILE A 30 -9.63 9.67 0.62
C ILE A 30 -8.33 10.22 1.18
N CYS A 31 -8.38 11.35 1.86
CA CYS A 31 -7.21 11.93 2.51
C CYS A 31 -7.24 11.66 4.02
N ALA A 32 -6.12 11.15 4.55
CA ALA A 32 -5.90 11.01 5.97
C ALA A 32 -5.30 12.32 6.49
N ASP A 33 -6.14 13.14 7.14
CA ASP A 33 -5.82 14.44 7.74
C ASP A 33 -4.89 15.30 6.86
N GLY A 34 -3.64 15.53 7.28
CA GLY A 34 -2.64 16.33 6.58
C GLY A 34 -2.30 15.84 5.16
N GLY A 35 -2.71 14.62 4.77
CA GLY A 35 -2.66 14.17 3.38
C GLY A 35 -3.44 15.08 2.43
N SER A 36 -4.46 15.79 2.93
CA SER A 36 -5.22 16.79 2.18
C SER A 36 -4.38 17.98 1.73
N ASN A 37 -3.32 18.34 2.46
CA ASN A 37 -2.39 19.40 2.05
C ASN A 37 -1.64 19.02 0.77
N SER A 38 -1.30 17.75 0.62
CA SER A 38 -0.68 17.20 -0.61
C SER A 38 -1.70 17.12 -1.75
N ALA A 39 -2.96 16.79 -1.46
CA ALA A 39 -4.02 16.81 -2.46
C ALA A 39 -4.21 18.21 -3.03
N LEU A 40 -4.22 19.25 -2.18
CA LEU A 40 -4.32 20.64 -2.61
C LEU A 40 -3.16 21.05 -3.52
N LYS A 41 -1.92 20.71 -3.16
CA LYS A 41 -0.73 20.98 -3.99
C LYS A 41 -0.79 20.32 -5.37
N TYR A 42 -1.55 19.23 -5.51
CA TYR A 42 -1.75 18.51 -6.76
C TYR A 42 -3.03 18.90 -7.51
N ASP A 43 -3.77 19.91 -7.05
CA ASP A 43 -5.08 20.30 -7.58
C ASP A 43 -6.05 19.13 -7.66
N LEU A 44 -6.07 18.29 -6.61
CA LEU A 44 -6.99 17.17 -6.49
C LEU A 44 -8.10 17.51 -5.51
N ILE A 45 -9.31 17.08 -5.79
CA ILE A 45 -10.44 17.19 -4.87
C ILE A 45 -10.70 15.79 -4.29
N PRO A 46 -10.44 15.54 -2.99
CA PRO A 46 -10.78 14.28 -2.36
C PRO A 46 -12.29 14.11 -2.21
N ASP A 47 -12.77 12.87 -2.24
CA ASP A 47 -14.16 12.57 -1.88
C ASP A 47 -14.41 12.73 -0.38
N VAL A 48 -13.39 12.38 0.43
CA VAL A 48 -13.48 12.44 1.90
C VAL A 48 -12.13 12.79 2.52
N ILE A 49 -12.13 13.65 3.53
CA ILE A 49 -11.01 13.89 4.44
C ILE A 49 -11.37 13.32 5.81
N ILE A 50 -10.49 12.51 6.40
CA ILE A 50 -10.74 11.85 7.69
C ILE A 50 -9.54 12.01 8.60
N GLY A 51 -9.74 12.47 9.84
CA GLY A 51 -8.70 12.61 10.85
C GLY A 51 -9.21 13.33 12.10
N ASP A 52 -8.32 13.69 13.01
CA ASP A 52 -8.66 14.62 14.10
C ASP A 52 -8.52 16.08 13.66
N LEU A 53 -8.01 16.31 12.44
CA LEU A 53 -7.86 17.58 11.75
C LEU A 53 -6.85 18.52 12.45
N ASP A 54 -5.80 17.95 13.03
CA ASP A 54 -4.73 18.72 13.66
C ASP A 54 -3.55 18.99 12.71
N SER A 55 -3.40 18.18 11.64
CA SER A 55 -2.34 18.28 10.65
C SER A 55 -2.77 18.95 9.33
N ILE A 56 -4.06 19.18 9.14
CA ILE A 56 -4.56 19.94 7.99
C ILE A 56 -4.28 21.43 8.17
N LEU A 57 -3.72 22.10 7.16
CA LEU A 57 -3.47 23.51 7.19
C LEU A 57 -4.79 24.31 7.10
N PRO A 58 -4.90 25.48 7.77
CA PRO A 58 -6.13 26.29 7.74
C PRO A 58 -6.62 26.59 6.33
N GLU A 59 -5.72 27.02 5.43
CA GLU A 59 -6.05 27.31 4.04
C GLU A 59 -6.52 26.09 3.26
N THR A 60 -6.01 24.89 3.61
CA THR A 60 -6.45 23.62 3.00
C THR A 60 -7.84 23.25 3.50
N TYR A 61 -8.09 23.42 4.80
CA TYR A 61 -9.40 23.18 5.39
C TYR A 61 -10.47 24.09 4.79
N ASP A 62 -10.19 25.38 4.72
CA ASP A 62 -11.12 26.37 4.15
C ASP A 62 -11.40 26.09 2.67
N TYR A 63 -10.38 25.68 1.90
CA TYR A 63 -10.55 25.31 0.50
C TYR A 63 -11.47 24.11 0.29
N TYR A 64 -11.40 23.10 1.18
CA TYR A 64 -12.17 21.87 1.03
C TYR A 64 -13.49 21.84 1.78
N PHE A 65 -13.76 22.84 2.62
CA PHE A 65 -14.92 22.86 3.52
C PHE A 65 -16.26 22.61 2.82
N ASP A 66 -16.44 23.16 1.63
CA ASP A 66 -17.65 23.04 0.81
C ASP A 66 -17.50 22.11 -0.41
N LYS A 67 -16.30 21.53 -0.63
CA LYS A 67 -15.98 20.76 -1.85
C LYS A 67 -15.93 19.25 -1.63
N CYS A 68 -15.72 18.80 -0.41
CA CYS A 68 -15.68 17.38 -0.09
C CYS A 68 -16.23 17.08 1.31
N LYS A 69 -16.45 15.82 1.60
CA LYS A 69 -16.91 15.41 2.92
C LYS A 69 -15.75 15.41 3.90
N ILE A 70 -15.86 16.15 5.01
CA ILE A 70 -14.88 16.16 6.10
C ILE A 70 -15.46 15.41 7.29
N ILE A 71 -14.72 14.39 7.78
CA ILE A 71 -15.12 13.55 8.92
C ILE A 71 -14.09 13.70 10.03
N LYS A 72 -14.46 14.40 11.09
CA LYS A 72 -13.62 14.58 12.27
C LYS A 72 -13.78 13.41 13.22
N ILE A 73 -12.67 12.68 13.51
CA ILE A 73 -12.61 11.57 14.47
C ILE A 73 -11.54 11.92 15.53
N ARG A 74 -11.97 12.27 16.72
CA ARG A 74 -11.09 12.73 17.83
C ARG A 74 -10.35 11.61 18.55
N SER A 75 -10.78 10.33 18.40
CA SER A 75 -10.11 9.22 19.07
C SER A 75 -8.63 9.14 18.66
N GLN A 76 -7.79 8.90 19.65
CA GLN A 76 -6.34 8.70 19.51
C GLN A 76 -5.94 7.21 19.50
N ASP A 77 -6.93 6.29 19.51
CA ASP A 77 -6.67 4.84 19.52
C ASP A 77 -6.15 4.35 18.15
N ASP A 78 -6.45 5.11 17.09
CA ASP A 78 -6.12 4.77 15.70
C ASP A 78 -5.35 5.92 15.04
N THR A 79 -4.40 5.60 14.18
CA THR A 79 -3.81 6.60 13.28
C THR A 79 -4.84 7.06 12.23
N ASP A 80 -4.64 8.21 11.61
CA ASP A 80 -5.59 8.72 10.60
C ASP A 80 -5.67 7.78 9.38
N VAL A 81 -4.56 7.15 9.00
CA VAL A 81 -4.58 6.08 7.97
C VAL A 81 -5.45 4.92 8.41
N GLU A 82 -5.38 4.50 9.67
CA GLU A 82 -6.23 3.42 10.19
C GLU A 82 -7.70 3.83 10.23
N LYS A 83 -8.02 5.07 10.63
CA LYS A 83 -9.38 5.63 10.57
C LYS A 83 -9.94 5.57 9.14
N CYS A 84 -9.11 5.94 8.14
CA CYS A 84 -9.46 5.84 6.72
C CYS A 84 -9.70 4.39 6.29
N VAL A 85 -8.82 3.45 6.68
CA VAL A 85 -8.99 2.03 6.35
C VAL A 85 -10.27 1.45 6.96
N LYS A 86 -10.58 1.77 8.21
CA LYS A 86 -11.84 1.37 8.86
C LYS A 86 -13.07 1.95 8.13
N TYR A 87 -12.98 3.20 7.69
CA TYR A 87 -14.03 3.85 6.90
C TYR A 87 -14.27 3.12 5.59
N VAL A 88 -13.24 2.84 4.78
CA VAL A 88 -13.41 2.18 3.48
C VAL A 88 -13.91 0.75 3.62
N ILE A 89 -13.53 0.02 4.67
CA ILE A 89 -14.09 -1.30 4.99
C ILE A 89 -15.60 -1.18 5.26
N LYS A 90 -16.03 -0.21 6.08
CA LYS A 90 -17.45 0.06 6.36
C LYS A 90 -18.21 0.44 5.09
N GLN A 91 -17.59 1.15 4.15
CA GLN A 91 -18.17 1.52 2.85
C GLN A 91 -18.10 0.39 1.80
N LYS A 92 -17.67 -0.82 2.21
CA LYS A 92 -17.56 -2.02 1.36
C LYS A 92 -16.62 -1.88 0.17
N PHE A 93 -15.51 -1.17 0.36
CA PHE A 93 -14.39 -1.21 -0.57
C PHE A 93 -13.66 -2.56 -0.44
N HIS A 94 -13.16 -3.06 -1.57
CA HIS A 94 -12.45 -4.35 -1.63
C HIS A 94 -10.95 -4.18 -1.73
N GLU A 95 -10.51 -3.02 -2.21
CA GLU A 95 -9.09 -2.73 -2.41
C GLU A 95 -8.80 -1.25 -2.15
N ALA A 96 -7.69 -0.99 -1.46
CA ALA A 96 -7.16 0.34 -1.20
C ALA A 96 -5.67 0.40 -1.57
N ILE A 97 -5.26 1.50 -2.20
CA ILE A 97 -3.85 1.84 -2.37
C ILE A 97 -3.53 2.98 -1.43
N LEU A 98 -2.57 2.74 -0.53
CA LEU A 98 -2.00 3.77 0.32
C LEU A 98 -0.86 4.46 -0.43
N ILE A 99 -0.93 5.78 -0.53
CA ILE A 99 0.12 6.66 -1.04
C ILE A 99 0.43 7.72 0.00
N GLY A 100 1.66 8.28 -0.02
CA GLY A 100 2.09 9.16 1.08
C GLY A 100 2.13 8.47 2.44
N ALA A 101 2.16 7.12 2.45
CA ALA A 101 2.12 6.31 3.67
C ALA A 101 3.51 6.04 4.26
N THR A 102 4.55 6.50 3.60
CA THR A 102 5.97 6.40 3.97
C THR A 102 6.65 7.74 3.71
N GLY A 103 7.81 7.99 4.31
CA GLY A 103 8.53 9.25 4.15
C GLY A 103 9.48 9.51 5.30
N ASP A 104 9.60 10.76 5.73
CA ASP A 104 10.48 11.26 6.77
C ASP A 104 10.24 10.64 8.16
N ARG A 105 8.99 10.32 8.49
CA ARG A 105 8.60 9.71 9.77
C ARG A 105 8.63 8.18 9.69
N LEU A 106 9.72 7.61 10.23
CA LEU A 106 9.94 6.15 10.22
C LEU A 106 8.88 5.41 11.07
N ASP A 107 8.46 5.96 12.20
CA ASP A 107 7.42 5.41 13.07
C ASP A 107 6.07 5.27 12.31
N HIS A 108 5.67 6.29 11.55
CA HIS A 108 4.47 6.22 10.69
C HIS A 108 4.64 5.21 9.56
N SER A 109 5.83 5.12 8.97
CA SER A 109 6.12 4.12 7.93
C SER A 109 5.93 2.69 8.45
N PHE A 110 6.48 2.38 9.62
CA PHE A 110 6.28 1.08 10.29
C PHE A 110 4.82 0.82 10.66
N GLY A 111 4.12 1.81 11.21
CA GLY A 111 2.70 1.72 11.53
C GLY A 111 1.85 1.41 10.30
N ASN A 112 2.12 2.07 9.17
CA ASN A 112 1.41 1.83 7.91
C ASN A 112 1.70 0.45 7.30
N LEU A 113 2.92 -0.08 7.45
CA LEU A 113 3.22 -1.47 7.11
C LEU A 113 2.41 -2.45 7.98
N ALA A 114 2.31 -2.19 9.28
CA ALA A 114 1.50 -3.02 10.18
C ALA A 114 0.01 -3.00 9.83
N ILE A 115 -0.54 -1.87 9.37
CA ILE A 115 -1.93 -1.75 8.90
C ILE A 115 -2.22 -2.71 7.74
N VAL A 116 -1.28 -2.91 6.79
CA VAL A 116 -1.45 -3.87 5.69
C VAL A 116 -1.68 -5.29 6.22
N LEU A 117 -0.97 -5.70 7.26
CA LEU A 117 -1.13 -7.02 7.89
C LEU A 117 -2.38 -7.09 8.77
N LYS A 118 -2.67 -6.04 9.55
CA LYS A 118 -3.80 -5.94 10.48
C LYS A 118 -5.14 -6.13 9.76
N PHE A 119 -5.28 -5.53 8.58
CA PHE A 119 -6.52 -5.58 7.81
C PHE A 119 -6.51 -6.58 6.64
N PHE A 120 -5.47 -7.42 6.53
CA PHE A 120 -5.26 -8.35 5.41
C PHE A 120 -6.49 -9.19 5.05
N ASN A 121 -7.23 -9.70 6.05
CA ASN A 121 -8.41 -10.54 5.82
C ASN A 121 -9.70 -9.75 5.55
N LYS A 122 -9.64 -8.40 5.63
CA LYS A 122 -10.82 -7.53 5.49
C LYS A 122 -10.83 -6.75 4.18
N ILE A 123 -9.67 -6.33 3.72
CA ILE A 123 -9.49 -5.52 2.52
C ILE A 123 -8.08 -5.73 1.96
N LYS A 124 -7.95 -5.79 0.64
CA LYS A 124 -6.63 -5.81 -0.01
C LYS A 124 -6.02 -4.41 0.07
N ILE A 125 -4.88 -4.28 0.76
CA ILE A 125 -4.15 -3.02 0.86
C ILE A 125 -2.80 -3.18 0.19
N ARG A 126 -2.45 -2.21 -0.65
CA ARG A 126 -1.11 -2.06 -1.23
C ARG A 126 -0.56 -0.67 -0.90
N ILE A 127 0.75 -0.58 -0.66
CA ILE A 127 1.44 0.70 -0.48
C ILE A 127 2.25 0.99 -1.73
N ILE A 128 2.11 2.20 -2.27
CA ILE A 128 3.00 2.71 -3.32
C ILE A 128 3.83 3.84 -2.73
N HIS A 129 5.15 3.69 -2.81
CA HIS A 129 6.13 4.72 -2.47
C HIS A 129 7.07 4.91 -3.64
N GLN A 130 7.05 6.10 -4.24
CA GLN A 130 7.86 6.45 -5.42
C GLN A 130 7.80 5.35 -6.52
N LYS A 131 8.84 4.52 -6.62
CA LYS A 131 8.97 3.46 -7.63
C LYS A 131 8.53 2.08 -7.14
N SER A 132 8.27 1.93 -5.86
CA SER A 132 8.01 0.62 -5.24
C SER A 132 6.53 0.42 -4.94
N ILE A 133 6.09 -0.83 -5.08
CA ILE A 133 4.80 -1.27 -4.58
C ILE A 133 5.01 -2.43 -3.61
N LEU A 134 4.34 -2.36 -2.47
CA LEU A 134 4.31 -3.39 -1.45
C LEU A 134 2.91 -3.97 -1.33
N GLU A 135 2.82 -5.29 -1.25
CA GLU A 135 1.59 -6.00 -0.89
C GLU A 135 1.89 -7.16 0.06
N ALA A 136 0.89 -7.55 0.85
CA ALA A 136 0.95 -8.76 1.65
C ALA A 136 0.35 -9.95 0.89
N ALA A 137 0.88 -11.16 1.14
CA ALA A 137 0.42 -12.38 0.51
C ALA A 137 0.44 -13.59 1.46
N THR A 138 -0.43 -14.58 1.18
CA THR A 138 -0.46 -15.90 1.81
C THR A 138 -0.99 -16.94 0.82
N GLY A 139 -0.83 -18.22 1.13
CA GLY A 139 -1.34 -19.31 0.29
C GLY A 139 -0.52 -19.51 -0.99
N LYS A 140 -1.18 -20.01 -2.03
CA LYS A 140 -0.58 -20.19 -3.36
C LYS A 140 -0.92 -18.98 -4.23
N ILE A 141 0.10 -18.31 -4.74
CA ILE A 141 -0.06 -17.16 -5.63
C ILE A 141 0.85 -17.30 -6.86
N LYS A 142 0.40 -16.74 -7.96
CA LYS A 142 1.17 -16.64 -9.21
C LYS A 142 1.33 -15.15 -9.52
N LEU A 143 2.55 -14.66 -9.52
CA LEU A 143 2.90 -13.33 -9.94
C LEU A 143 3.13 -13.31 -11.45
N GLN A 144 2.47 -12.39 -12.16
CA GLN A 144 2.86 -12.06 -13.52
C GLN A 144 4.09 -11.16 -13.44
N THR A 145 5.15 -11.54 -14.14
CA THR A 145 6.47 -10.92 -14.07
C THR A 145 7.06 -10.73 -15.46
N TYR A 146 8.21 -10.11 -15.55
CA TYR A 146 9.06 -10.10 -16.74
C TYR A 146 10.45 -10.65 -16.37
N PRO A 147 11.17 -11.28 -17.29
CA PRO A 147 12.53 -11.75 -17.01
C PRO A 147 13.44 -10.60 -16.58
N GLY A 148 14.15 -10.78 -15.47
CA GLY A 148 15.00 -9.74 -14.86
C GLY A 148 14.27 -8.85 -13.84
N GLU A 149 12.97 -9.02 -13.61
CA GLU A 149 12.27 -8.26 -12.57
C GLU A 149 12.84 -8.55 -11.19
N ILE A 150 13.09 -7.46 -10.43
CA ILE A 150 13.53 -7.55 -9.04
C ILE A 150 12.32 -7.69 -8.13
N ILE A 151 12.34 -8.73 -7.29
CA ILE A 151 11.27 -9.04 -6.34
C ILE A 151 11.92 -9.28 -4.98
N SER A 152 11.54 -8.46 -3.99
CA SER A 152 11.95 -8.66 -2.60
C SER A 152 10.84 -9.31 -1.80
N ILE A 153 11.19 -10.29 -0.96
CA ILE A 153 10.25 -11.05 -0.13
C ILE A 153 10.72 -10.99 1.32
N TYR A 154 9.82 -10.58 2.20
CA TYR A 154 10.04 -10.51 3.65
C TYR A 154 9.02 -11.37 4.38
N GLY A 155 9.51 -12.26 5.21
CA GLY A 155 8.69 -12.99 6.19
C GLY A 155 8.82 -12.35 7.58
N PHE A 156 8.10 -12.88 8.55
CA PHE A 156 8.04 -12.29 9.89
C PHE A 156 8.50 -13.25 10.99
N ASP A 157 8.36 -14.55 10.77
CA ASP A 157 8.59 -15.59 11.78
C ASP A 157 9.20 -16.88 11.20
N ASP A 158 9.57 -17.81 12.08
CA ASP A 158 10.14 -19.11 11.73
C ASP A 158 9.09 -20.14 11.25
N LYS A 159 7.78 -19.88 11.49
CA LYS A 159 6.68 -20.79 11.18
C LYS A 159 6.22 -20.64 9.73
N THR A 160 6.30 -19.45 9.19
CA THR A 160 5.92 -19.13 7.81
C THR A 160 6.92 -19.76 6.84
N LYS A 161 6.49 -20.78 6.10
CA LYS A 161 7.32 -21.48 5.11
C LYS A 161 6.99 -21.03 3.70
N ILE A 162 8.03 -20.78 2.91
CA ILE A 162 7.91 -20.26 1.55
C ILE A 162 8.61 -21.19 0.58
N LYS A 163 7.88 -21.60 -0.47
CA LYS A 163 8.43 -22.29 -1.63
C LYS A 163 8.21 -21.41 -2.86
N SER A 164 9.20 -21.32 -3.73
CA SER A 164 9.10 -20.55 -4.97
C SER A 164 9.57 -21.34 -6.19
N SER A 165 9.02 -21.00 -7.37
CA SER A 165 9.57 -21.35 -8.68
C SER A 165 9.62 -20.09 -9.55
N GLY A 166 10.55 -20.09 -10.52
CA GLY A 166 10.74 -18.94 -11.42
C GLY A 166 11.62 -17.81 -10.87
N LEU A 167 12.19 -17.97 -9.67
CA LEU A 167 13.17 -17.06 -9.10
C LEU A 167 14.60 -17.56 -9.30
N LYS A 168 15.56 -16.65 -9.52
CA LYS A 168 16.99 -16.95 -9.62
C LYS A 168 17.54 -17.59 -8.35
N TYR A 169 17.08 -17.12 -7.20
CA TYR A 169 17.41 -17.70 -5.89
C TYR A 169 16.14 -18.37 -5.32
N PRO A 170 15.91 -19.66 -5.63
CA PRO A 170 14.67 -20.33 -5.27
C PRO A 170 14.54 -20.52 -3.75
N LEU A 171 13.36 -20.27 -3.23
CA LEU A 171 13.00 -20.54 -1.84
C LEU A 171 12.50 -21.98 -1.75
N LYS A 172 13.23 -22.85 -1.03
CA LYS A 172 12.96 -24.30 -0.97
C LYS A 172 12.31 -24.68 0.36
N ASN A 173 11.06 -24.24 0.58
CA ASN A 173 10.30 -24.48 1.83
C ASN A 173 11.03 -23.93 3.06
N ILE A 174 11.57 -22.73 2.95
CA ILE A 174 12.32 -22.05 4.01
C ILE A 174 11.49 -20.95 4.65
N SER A 175 11.87 -20.55 5.86
CA SER A 175 11.36 -19.34 6.51
C SER A 175 12.30 -18.16 6.28
N LEU A 176 11.71 -16.95 6.35
CA LEU A 176 12.42 -15.69 6.29
C LEU A 176 12.08 -14.88 7.57
N PRO A 177 12.59 -15.28 8.74
CA PRO A 177 12.28 -14.59 9.99
C PRO A 177 12.91 -13.20 9.96
N PHE A 178 12.11 -12.20 10.31
CA PHE A 178 12.55 -10.80 10.32
C PHE A 178 13.81 -10.60 11.17
N GLY A 179 14.81 -9.90 10.62
CA GLY A 179 16.10 -9.66 11.26
C GLY A 179 17.06 -10.86 11.30
N LYS A 180 16.68 -12.01 10.73
CA LYS A 180 17.55 -13.19 10.62
C LYS A 180 17.84 -13.56 9.17
N ARG A 181 16.86 -13.46 8.29
CA ARG A 181 17.00 -13.82 6.87
C ARG A 181 15.94 -13.12 6.03
N GLU A 182 16.34 -12.59 4.90
CA GLU A 182 15.48 -11.95 3.89
C GLU A 182 15.77 -12.53 2.50
N SER A 183 14.84 -12.34 1.57
CA SER A 183 15.03 -12.56 0.13
C SER A 183 14.94 -11.22 -0.60
N THR A 184 15.89 -10.33 -0.32
CA THR A 184 15.98 -9.01 -0.91
C THR A 184 16.57 -9.10 -2.32
N SER A 185 15.99 -8.35 -3.27
CA SER A 185 16.47 -8.25 -4.66
C SER A 185 16.62 -9.59 -5.38
N ASN A 186 15.72 -10.52 -5.13
CA ASN A 186 15.61 -11.74 -5.92
C ASN A 186 15.17 -11.39 -7.36
N VAL A 187 15.43 -12.24 -8.32
CA VAL A 187 15.23 -11.95 -9.74
C VAL A 187 14.28 -12.98 -10.37
N ALA A 188 13.25 -12.50 -11.05
CA ALA A 188 12.38 -13.36 -11.86
C ALA A 188 13.11 -13.84 -13.12
N LEU A 189 13.06 -15.15 -13.40
CA LEU A 189 13.69 -15.75 -14.57
C LEU A 189 12.75 -15.82 -15.79
N SER A 190 11.45 -15.66 -15.57
CA SER A 190 10.43 -15.86 -16.59
C SER A 190 9.27 -14.87 -16.44
N LYS A 191 8.22 -15.04 -17.27
CA LYS A 191 7.00 -14.22 -17.22
C LYS A 191 6.10 -14.51 -16.01
N THR A 192 6.44 -15.53 -15.22
CA THR A 192 5.69 -15.90 -14.02
C THR A 192 6.62 -16.34 -12.90
N VAL A 193 6.24 -16.01 -11.67
CA VAL A 193 6.83 -16.52 -10.44
C VAL A 193 5.70 -17.11 -9.61
N ASP A 194 5.81 -18.38 -9.25
CA ASP A 194 4.88 -19.04 -8.35
C ASP A 194 5.45 -19.03 -6.93
N LEU A 195 4.60 -18.67 -5.96
CA LEU A 195 4.92 -18.72 -4.54
C LEU A 195 3.88 -19.56 -3.81
N GLU A 196 4.34 -20.42 -2.92
CA GLU A 196 3.50 -21.14 -1.95
C GLU A 196 3.93 -20.73 -0.54
N ILE A 197 3.02 -20.05 0.18
CA ILE A 197 3.23 -19.54 1.53
C ILE A 197 2.35 -20.31 2.49
N LYS A 198 2.93 -20.98 3.47
CA LYS A 198 2.24 -21.79 4.49
C LYS A 198 2.43 -21.19 5.88
N ASN A 199 1.38 -21.28 6.70
CA ASN A 199 1.39 -20.94 8.12
C ASN A 199 1.69 -19.48 8.44
N GLY A 200 1.42 -18.54 7.51
CA GLY A 200 1.65 -17.12 7.75
C GLY A 200 1.47 -16.26 6.53
N LYS A 201 2.01 -15.06 6.63
CA LYS A 201 1.96 -14.02 5.60
C LYS A 201 3.37 -13.52 5.30
N ILE A 202 3.55 -12.94 4.13
CA ILE A 202 4.79 -12.31 3.69
C ILE A 202 4.48 -10.93 3.12
N PHE A 203 5.48 -10.06 3.06
CA PHE A 203 5.47 -8.91 2.16
C PHE A 203 6.20 -9.24 0.87
N ILE A 204 5.67 -8.72 -0.22
CA ILE A 204 6.28 -8.74 -1.55
C ILE A 204 6.45 -7.28 -1.97
N ILE A 205 7.68 -6.91 -2.36
CA ILE A 205 7.99 -5.58 -2.86
C ILE A 205 8.51 -5.72 -4.30
N ARG A 206 7.94 -4.91 -5.21
CA ARG A 206 8.25 -4.92 -6.63
C ARG A 206 8.46 -3.49 -7.15
N ASP A 207 9.06 -3.34 -8.32
CA ASP A 207 9.17 -2.06 -9.01
C ASP A 207 7.85 -1.70 -9.70
N PHE A 208 7.14 -0.72 -9.18
CA PHE A 208 5.84 -0.28 -9.67
C PHE A 208 5.92 0.39 -11.05
N GLU A 209 6.97 1.18 -11.34
CA GLU A 209 7.13 1.81 -12.65
C GLU A 209 7.33 0.77 -13.75
N MET A 210 8.15 -0.24 -13.47
CA MET A 210 8.34 -1.33 -14.41
C MET A 210 7.08 -2.20 -14.56
N MET A 211 6.34 -2.46 -13.48
CA MET A 211 5.04 -3.13 -13.57
C MET A 211 4.07 -2.37 -14.49
N ARG A 212 4.01 -1.04 -14.40
CA ARG A 212 3.22 -0.20 -15.30
C ARG A 212 3.68 -0.33 -16.75
N LYS A 213 5.00 -0.25 -17.00
CA LYS A 213 5.60 -0.35 -18.33
C LYS A 213 5.28 -1.67 -19.02
N TYR A 214 5.25 -2.76 -18.26
CA TYR A 214 4.96 -4.11 -18.77
C TYR A 214 3.48 -4.51 -18.67
N GLY A 215 2.59 -3.63 -18.22
CA GLY A 215 1.16 -3.93 -18.12
C GLY A 215 0.82 -4.97 -17.04
N LEU A 216 1.61 -5.05 -15.97
CA LEU A 216 1.48 -6.05 -14.90
C LEU A 216 0.67 -5.56 -13.68
N PHE A 217 0.12 -4.33 -13.75
CA PHE A 217 -0.65 -3.72 -12.67
C PHE A 217 -2.15 -3.67 -13.01
#